data_c6b0ad3c706f4a54fb812d9adfb471e7
#
_entry.id   c6b0ad3c706f4a54fb812d9adfb471e7
#
_cell.length_a   1.000
_cell.length_b   1.000
_cell.length_c   1.000
_cell.angle_alpha   90.00
_cell.angle_beta   90.00
_cell.angle_gamma   90.00
#
_symmetry.space_group_name_H-M   'P 1'
#
loop_
_entity.id
_entity.type
_entity.pdbx_description
1 polymer ?
#
loop_
_entity_poly.entity_id
_entity_poly.type
_entity_poly.pdbx_seq_one_letter_code
_entity_poly.pdbx_strand_id
1 'polypeptide(L)'
;CTIEVERMAHNLAKNLAKVVGIMVSGGLSGTMKAACAGFKAGGGLTIGILPSYNKKDANPYVDIAIPTGLGLARNLLVVKSADVVVALPGEAGTLSEIAYCLQLGIPVISLRSWDIPGVIMVRGAKEAIKRVQHILRRSKE
;
A
#
# COMPACT_ATOMS: atom_id res chain seq x y z
N CYS A 1 10.26 8.03 8.51
CA CYS A 1 9.53 8.55 7.36
C CYS A 1 9.87 10.03 7.16
N THR A 2 10.22 10.42 5.96
CA THR A 2 10.59 11.80 5.63
C THR A 2 9.44 12.51 4.92
N ILE A 3 9.48 13.86 4.94
CA ILE A 3 8.49 14.68 4.22
C ILE A 3 8.50 14.36 2.72
N GLU A 4 9.67 14.10 2.16
CA GLU A 4 9.82 13.73 0.76
C GLU A 4 9.09 12.42 0.44
N VAL A 5 9.25 11.40 1.28
CA VAL A 5 8.56 10.11 1.11
C VAL A 5 7.05 10.28 1.26
N GLU A 6 6.60 11.09 2.22
CA GLU A 6 5.18 11.35 2.40
C GLU A 6 4.56 12.06 1.19
N ARG A 7 5.26 13.04 0.61
CA ARG A 7 4.81 13.72 -0.62
C ARG A 7 4.72 12.75 -1.79
N MET A 8 5.73 11.90 -1.93
CA MET A 8 5.74 10.87 -2.97
C MET A 8 4.56 9.91 -2.80
N ALA A 9 4.32 9.45 -1.58
CA ALA A 9 3.22 8.55 -1.27
C ALA A 9 1.87 9.20 -1.58
N HIS A 10 1.69 10.45 -1.17
CA HIS A 10 0.46 11.20 -1.43
C HIS A 10 0.20 11.35 -2.94
N ASN A 11 1.19 11.80 -3.69
CA ASN A 11 1.04 12.04 -5.12
C ASN A 11 0.81 10.74 -5.90
N LEU A 12 1.54 9.69 -5.56
CA LEU A 12 1.36 8.38 -6.17
C LEU A 12 -0.06 7.87 -5.91
N ALA A 13 -0.50 7.89 -4.66
CA ALA A 13 -1.82 7.38 -4.28
C ALA A 13 -2.95 8.19 -4.94
N LYS A 14 -2.81 9.51 -5.00
CA LYS A 14 -3.79 10.38 -5.67
C LYS A 14 -3.97 9.98 -7.14
N ASN A 15 -2.88 9.72 -7.83
CA ASN A 15 -2.93 9.31 -9.24
C ASN A 15 -3.39 7.86 -9.41
N LEU A 16 -3.04 6.97 -8.48
CA LEU A 16 -3.53 5.60 -8.51
C LEU A 16 -5.05 5.54 -8.33
N ALA A 17 -5.63 6.44 -7.55
CA ALA A 17 -7.08 6.49 -7.33
C ALA A 17 -7.87 6.74 -8.63
N LYS A 18 -7.21 7.25 -9.66
CA LYS A 18 -7.83 7.46 -10.99
C LYS A 18 -7.95 6.16 -11.79
N VAL A 19 -7.21 5.14 -11.42
CA VAL A 19 -7.15 3.87 -12.17
C VAL A 19 -7.54 2.64 -11.34
N VAL A 20 -7.57 2.76 -10.02
CA VAL A 20 -8.04 1.71 -9.12
C VAL A 20 -9.01 2.28 -8.10
N GLY A 21 -9.96 1.48 -7.62
CA GLY A 21 -11.03 1.96 -6.76
C GLY A 21 -10.75 1.88 -5.27
N ILE A 22 -9.93 0.94 -4.84
CA ILE A 22 -9.73 0.64 -3.41
C ILE A 22 -8.24 0.52 -3.10
N MET A 23 -7.82 1.16 -2.01
CA MET A 23 -6.49 1.01 -1.46
C MET A 23 -6.58 0.41 -0.05
N VAL A 24 -5.78 -0.63 0.19
CA VAL A 24 -5.66 -1.26 1.51
C VAL A 24 -4.29 -0.91 2.09
N SER A 25 -4.26 -0.54 3.37
CA SER A 25 -3.02 -0.22 4.08
C SER A 25 -3.12 -0.67 5.53
N GLY A 26 -2.03 -0.48 6.28
CA GLY A 26 -2.04 -0.70 7.72
C GLY A 26 -2.79 0.34 8.53
N GLY A 27 -3.25 1.42 7.91
CA GLY A 27 -4.16 2.39 8.51
C GLY A 27 -3.58 3.34 9.55
N LEU A 28 -2.26 3.34 9.76
CA LEU A 28 -1.62 4.14 10.80
C LEU A 28 -1.03 5.45 10.24
N SER A 29 -0.02 5.98 10.90
CA SER A 29 0.58 7.28 10.59
C SER A 29 1.70 7.19 9.55
N GLY A 30 2.37 8.31 9.29
CA GLY A 30 3.51 8.39 8.39
C GLY A 30 3.12 8.20 6.94
N THR A 31 3.85 7.34 6.24
CA THR A 31 3.61 7.04 4.82
C THR A 31 2.21 6.49 4.56
N MET A 32 1.68 5.66 5.47
CA MET A 32 0.31 5.13 5.37
C MET A 32 -0.73 6.26 5.37
N LYS A 33 -0.57 7.22 6.28
CA LYS A 33 -1.48 8.37 6.37
C LYS A 33 -1.39 9.23 5.11
N ALA A 34 -0.19 9.50 4.62
CA ALA A 34 0.02 10.29 3.42
C ALA A 34 -0.60 9.61 2.18
N ALA A 35 -0.43 8.31 2.06
CA ALA A 35 -1.04 7.54 0.97
C ALA A 35 -2.57 7.56 1.05
N CYS A 36 -3.14 7.37 2.25
CA CYS A 36 -4.60 7.45 2.43
C CYS A 36 -5.14 8.82 2.05
N ALA A 37 -4.48 9.89 2.49
CA ALA A 37 -4.88 11.26 2.15
C ALA A 37 -4.87 11.49 0.65
N GLY A 38 -3.82 11.04 -0.03
CA GLY A 38 -3.69 11.16 -1.49
C GLY A 38 -4.76 10.37 -2.22
N PHE A 39 -4.98 9.13 -1.82
CA PHE A 39 -5.97 8.26 -2.46
C PHE A 39 -7.39 8.83 -2.35
N LYS A 40 -7.74 9.36 -1.18
CA LYS A 40 -9.02 10.04 -0.99
C LYS A 40 -9.12 11.31 -1.83
N ALA A 41 -8.05 12.10 -1.89
CA ALA A 41 -8.02 13.30 -2.73
C ALA A 41 -8.26 12.97 -4.20
N GLY A 42 -7.86 11.79 -4.65
CA GLY A 42 -8.12 11.29 -6.00
C GLY A 42 -9.48 10.63 -6.19
N GLY A 43 -10.31 10.55 -5.16
CA GLY A 43 -11.66 9.98 -5.21
C GLY A 43 -11.76 8.49 -4.89
N GLY A 44 -10.72 7.89 -4.35
CA GLY A 44 -10.70 6.47 -4.02
C GLY A 44 -11.23 6.13 -2.61
N LEU A 45 -11.47 4.85 -2.36
CA LEU A 45 -11.89 4.32 -1.07
C LEU A 45 -10.69 3.70 -0.35
N THR A 46 -10.49 4.06 0.92
CA THR A 46 -9.38 3.55 1.73
C THR A 46 -9.84 2.58 2.81
N ILE A 47 -9.16 1.45 2.91
CA ILE A 47 -9.39 0.45 3.95
C ILE A 47 -8.11 0.34 4.78
N GLY A 48 -8.23 0.49 6.10
CA GLY A 48 -7.11 0.32 7.02
C GLY A 48 -7.27 -0.94 7.85
N ILE A 49 -6.31 -1.85 7.77
CA ILE A 49 -6.28 -3.08 8.58
C ILE A 49 -5.34 -2.81 9.75
N LEU A 50 -5.92 -2.58 10.92
CA LEU A 50 -5.21 -2.11 12.10
C LEU A 50 -4.63 -3.25 12.94
N PRO A 51 -3.46 -3.03 13.57
CA PRO A 51 -2.89 -4.03 14.47
C PRO A 51 -3.58 -4.08 15.83
N SER A 52 -4.30 -3.04 16.19
CA SER A 52 -4.94 -2.87 17.51
C SER A 52 -6.38 -3.35 17.51
N TYR A 53 -7.04 -3.20 18.66
CA TYR A 53 -8.46 -3.56 18.86
C TYR A 53 -9.41 -2.38 18.59
N ASN A 54 -8.89 -1.17 18.38
CA ASN A 54 -9.72 0.04 18.37
C ASN A 54 -9.71 0.73 16.99
N LYS A 55 -10.88 0.89 16.39
CA LYS A 55 -11.04 1.62 15.12
C LYS A 55 -10.54 3.05 15.18
N LYS A 56 -10.53 3.66 16.36
CA LYS A 56 -10.07 5.05 16.56
C LYS A 56 -8.57 5.22 16.34
N ASP A 57 -7.81 4.13 16.31
CA ASP A 57 -6.37 4.20 16.04
C ASP A 57 -6.07 4.44 14.56
N ALA A 58 -7.06 4.32 13.68
CA ALA A 58 -6.89 4.60 12.25
C ALA A 58 -6.62 6.09 12.02
N ASN A 59 -5.80 6.40 11.01
CA ASN A 59 -5.61 7.79 10.60
C ASN A 59 -6.93 8.35 10.03
N PRO A 60 -7.10 9.70 10.01
CA PRO A 60 -8.38 10.31 9.65
C PRO A 60 -8.81 10.12 8.18
N TYR A 61 -7.91 9.61 7.33
CA TYR A 61 -8.20 9.40 5.92
C TYR A 61 -8.59 7.95 5.60
N VAL A 62 -8.72 7.10 6.62
CA VAL A 62 -9.21 5.74 6.47
C VAL A 62 -10.73 5.75 6.46
N ASP A 63 -11.33 5.27 5.37
CA ASP A 63 -12.79 5.18 5.25
C ASP A 63 -13.36 4.00 6.02
N ILE A 64 -12.72 2.83 5.90
CA ILE A 64 -13.15 1.61 6.57
C ILE A 64 -11.99 1.12 7.43
N ALA A 65 -12.17 1.11 8.73
CA ALA A 65 -11.17 0.63 9.68
C ALA A 65 -11.53 -0.77 10.17
N ILE A 66 -10.59 -1.71 10.03
CA ILE A 66 -10.76 -3.10 10.49
C ILE A 66 -9.75 -3.34 11.61
N PRO A 67 -10.16 -3.28 12.88
CA PRO A 67 -9.27 -3.58 14.01
C PRO A 67 -9.10 -5.09 14.14
N THR A 68 -7.87 -5.56 14.10
CA THR A 68 -7.60 -7.01 14.14
C THR A 68 -7.15 -7.52 15.49
N GLY A 69 -6.47 -6.67 16.29
CA GLY A 69 -5.84 -7.11 17.53
C GLY A 69 -4.66 -8.05 17.34
N LEU A 70 -4.14 -8.17 16.11
CA LEU A 70 -3.10 -9.14 15.78
C LEU A 70 -1.67 -8.57 15.83
N GLY A 71 -1.52 -7.28 16.14
CA GLY A 71 -0.20 -6.65 16.13
C GLY A 71 0.45 -6.73 14.76
N LEU A 72 1.73 -7.09 14.72
CA LEU A 72 2.49 -7.16 13.46
C LEU A 72 1.95 -8.20 12.48
N ALA A 73 1.26 -9.21 12.96
CA ALA A 73 0.71 -10.26 12.09
C ALA A 73 -0.37 -9.72 11.12
N ARG A 74 -0.93 -8.53 11.38
CA ARG A 74 -1.90 -7.91 10.47
C ARG A 74 -1.29 -7.55 9.11
N ASN A 75 0.05 -7.46 9.01
CA ASN A 75 0.71 -7.21 7.73
C ASN A 75 0.41 -8.30 6.71
N LEU A 76 0.26 -9.54 7.16
CA LEU A 76 -0.16 -10.64 6.29
C LEU A 76 -1.56 -10.40 5.73
N LEU A 77 -2.48 -9.88 6.54
CA LEU A 77 -3.85 -9.59 6.09
C LEU A 77 -3.89 -8.46 5.05
N VAL A 78 -3.05 -7.44 5.22
CA VAL A 78 -2.92 -6.36 4.23
C VAL A 78 -2.53 -6.95 2.88
N VAL A 79 -1.47 -7.75 2.87
CA VAL A 79 -0.95 -8.36 1.64
C VAL A 79 -1.97 -9.30 1.01
N LYS A 80 -2.60 -10.16 1.79
CA LYS A 80 -3.60 -11.13 1.28
C LYS A 80 -4.84 -10.45 0.72
N SER A 81 -5.13 -9.23 1.14
CA SER A 81 -6.27 -8.45 0.65
C SER A 81 -5.98 -7.77 -0.68
N ALA A 82 -4.74 -7.76 -1.13
CA ALA A 82 -4.31 -7.01 -2.30
C ALA A 82 -4.23 -7.87 -3.56
N ASP A 83 -4.53 -7.27 -4.70
CA ASP A 83 -4.28 -7.86 -6.02
C ASP A 83 -2.88 -7.51 -6.51
N VAL A 84 -2.37 -6.37 -6.08
CA VAL A 84 -1.02 -5.89 -6.34
C VAL A 84 -0.60 -5.01 -5.16
N VAL A 85 0.68 -5.07 -4.80
CA VAL A 85 1.24 -4.27 -3.71
C VAL A 85 2.28 -3.30 -4.27
N VAL A 86 2.21 -2.05 -3.82
CA VAL A 86 3.25 -1.06 -4.11
C VAL A 86 4.00 -0.78 -2.82
N ALA A 87 5.26 -1.16 -2.78
CA ALA A 87 6.13 -0.93 -1.63
C ALA A 87 6.87 0.39 -1.80
N LEU A 88 6.76 1.25 -0.79
CA LEU A 88 7.44 2.54 -0.72
C LEU A 88 8.62 2.43 0.24
N PRO A 89 9.52 3.44 0.29
CA PRO A 89 10.62 3.40 1.23
C PRO A 89 10.16 3.15 2.67
N GLY A 90 10.76 2.16 3.31
CA GLY A 90 10.37 1.75 4.66
C GLY A 90 11.37 0.78 5.25
N GLU A 91 11.13 0.39 6.49
CA GLU A 91 12.02 -0.47 7.26
C GLU A 91 11.51 -1.92 7.31
N ALA A 92 11.64 -2.57 8.46
CA ALA A 92 11.32 -3.98 8.62
C ALA A 92 9.86 -4.33 8.33
N GLY A 93 8.92 -3.41 8.61
CA GLY A 93 7.51 -3.63 8.30
C GLY A 93 7.27 -3.77 6.80
N THR A 94 7.86 -2.88 6.01
CA THR A 94 7.77 -2.94 4.54
C THR A 94 8.46 -4.20 4.01
N LEU A 95 9.62 -4.54 4.57
CA LEU A 95 10.32 -5.75 4.17
C LEU A 95 9.49 -7.01 4.45
N SER A 96 8.79 -7.07 5.59
CA SER A 96 7.94 -8.21 5.91
C SER A 96 6.77 -8.34 4.92
N GLU A 97 6.16 -7.23 4.52
CA GLU A 97 5.09 -7.23 3.53
C GLU A 97 5.58 -7.71 2.16
N ILE A 98 6.77 -7.26 1.74
CA ILE A 98 7.39 -7.73 0.49
C ILE A 98 7.64 -9.24 0.55
N ALA A 99 8.18 -9.73 1.67
CA ALA A 99 8.44 -11.16 1.84
C ALA A 99 7.16 -11.99 1.75
N TYR A 100 6.07 -11.53 2.37
CA TYR A 100 4.77 -12.19 2.23
C TYR A 100 4.26 -12.19 0.79
N CYS A 101 4.41 -11.08 0.07
CA CYS A 101 4.04 -11.01 -1.35
C CYS A 101 4.77 -12.08 -2.17
N LEU A 102 6.08 -12.17 -2.00
CA LEU A 102 6.89 -13.15 -2.73
C LEU A 102 6.48 -14.58 -2.40
N GLN A 103 6.21 -14.86 -1.14
CA GLN A 103 5.80 -16.18 -0.69
C GLN A 103 4.41 -16.57 -1.22
N LEU A 104 3.49 -15.61 -1.28
CA LEU A 104 2.10 -15.84 -1.70
C LEU A 104 1.87 -15.66 -3.20
N GLY A 105 2.89 -15.25 -3.95
CA GLY A 105 2.76 -15.00 -5.38
C GLY A 105 1.97 -13.75 -5.73
N ILE A 106 1.91 -12.77 -4.82
CA ILE A 106 1.26 -11.49 -5.07
C ILE A 106 2.27 -10.53 -5.70
N PRO A 107 1.97 -9.95 -6.88
CA PRO A 107 2.88 -9.01 -7.51
C PRO A 107 3.20 -7.83 -6.62
N VAL A 108 4.48 -7.51 -6.47
CA VAL A 108 4.95 -6.39 -5.65
C VAL A 108 5.86 -5.48 -6.47
N ILE A 109 5.48 -4.21 -6.51
CA ILE A 109 6.20 -3.14 -7.19
C ILE A 109 6.97 -2.36 -6.13
N SER A 110 8.28 -2.19 -6.31
CA SER A 110 9.12 -1.47 -5.36
C SER A 110 9.53 -0.12 -5.95
N LEU A 111 9.09 0.96 -5.31
CA LEU A 111 9.44 2.33 -5.66
C LEU A 111 10.37 2.88 -4.58
N ARG A 112 11.67 2.96 -4.89
CA ARG A 112 12.72 3.38 -3.95
C ARG A 112 12.72 2.58 -2.64
N SER A 113 12.24 1.34 -2.70
CA SER A 113 12.20 0.44 -1.55
C SER A 113 13.20 -0.70 -1.75
N TRP A 114 12.98 -1.82 -1.06
CA TRP A 114 13.90 -2.95 -1.08
C TRP A 114 14.03 -3.56 -2.48
N ASP A 115 15.27 -3.84 -2.89
CA ASP A 115 15.57 -4.55 -4.13
C ASP A 115 15.88 -6.01 -3.79
N ILE A 116 14.86 -6.85 -3.92
CA ILE A 116 14.94 -8.27 -3.59
C ILE A 116 14.51 -9.04 -4.83
N PRO A 117 15.16 -10.18 -5.15
CA PRO A 117 14.76 -11.00 -6.30
C PRO A 117 13.27 -11.32 -6.25
N GLY A 118 12.56 -11.01 -7.34
CA GLY A 118 11.12 -11.23 -7.47
C GLY A 118 10.29 -9.97 -7.38
N VAL A 119 10.82 -8.86 -6.86
CA VAL A 119 10.10 -7.58 -6.87
C VAL A 119 10.26 -6.89 -8.23
N ILE A 120 9.25 -6.10 -8.58
CA ILE A 120 9.28 -5.29 -9.80
C ILE A 120 9.81 -3.91 -9.43
N MET A 121 11.06 -3.62 -9.77
CA MET A 121 11.66 -2.33 -9.47
C MET A 121 11.18 -1.29 -10.48
N VAL A 122 10.77 -0.13 -9.98
CA VAL A 122 10.37 1.01 -10.81
C VAL A 122 11.11 2.27 -10.37
N ARG A 123 11.26 3.23 -11.28
CA ARG A 123 12.04 4.45 -11.04
C ARG A 123 11.22 5.62 -10.53
N GLY A 124 9.92 5.62 -10.81
CA GLY A 124 9.05 6.73 -10.43
C GLY A 124 7.58 6.35 -10.44
N ALA A 125 6.75 7.31 -10.01
CA ALA A 125 5.32 7.12 -9.87
C ALA A 125 4.64 6.73 -11.19
N LYS A 126 5.03 7.35 -12.29
CA LYS A 126 4.46 7.06 -13.61
C LYS A 126 4.62 5.60 -14.02
N GLU A 127 5.82 5.07 -13.82
CA GLU A 127 6.12 3.66 -14.12
C GLU A 127 5.36 2.73 -13.18
N ALA A 128 5.27 3.09 -11.89
CA ALA A 128 4.51 2.33 -10.91
C ALA A 128 3.04 2.21 -11.33
N ILE A 129 2.42 3.31 -11.72
CA ILE A 129 1.02 3.33 -12.16
C ILE A 129 0.80 2.46 -13.39
N LYS A 130 1.68 2.54 -14.38
CA LYS A 130 1.60 1.69 -15.58
C LYS A 130 1.69 0.22 -15.24
N ARG A 131 2.59 -0.14 -14.31
CA ARG A 131 2.74 -1.53 -13.86
C ARG A 131 1.51 -2.03 -13.14
N VAL A 132 0.92 -1.21 -12.27
CA VAL A 132 -0.33 -1.54 -11.58
C VAL A 132 -1.44 -1.81 -12.60
N GLN A 133 -1.62 -0.92 -13.56
CA GLN A 133 -2.64 -1.08 -14.60
C GLN A 133 -2.43 -2.37 -15.40
N HIS A 134 -1.20 -2.66 -15.79
CA HIS A 134 -0.87 -3.85 -16.54
C HIS A 134 -1.19 -5.14 -15.77
N ILE A 135 -0.78 -5.19 -14.49
CA ILE A 135 -1.04 -6.33 -13.62
C ILE A 135 -2.53 -6.56 -13.43
N LEU A 136 -3.30 -5.50 -13.16
CA LEU A 136 -4.74 -5.61 -12.93
C LEU A 136 -5.50 -6.02 -14.18
N ARG A 137 -5.06 -5.60 -15.37
CA ARG A 137 -5.66 -6.06 -16.64
C ARG A 137 -5.45 -7.56 -16.86
N ARG A 138 -4.24 -8.04 -16.58
CA ARG A 138 -3.91 -9.46 -16.76
C ARG A 138 -4.68 -10.35 -15.80
N SER A 139 -4.95 -9.89 -14.59
CA SER A 139 -5.69 -10.69 -13.60
C SER A 139 -7.17 -10.88 -13.96
N LYS A 140 -7.70 -10.07 -14.91
CA LYS A 140 -9.09 -10.20 -15.41
C LYS A 140 -9.22 -11.14 -16.60
N GLU A 141 -8.09 -11.56 -17.17
CA GLU A 141 -8.03 -12.54 -18.23
C GLU A 141 -8.02 -13.97 -17.64
#